data_f057f9dd6d7ee322e22371e183c525e8
#
_entry.id   f057f9dd6d7ee322e22371e183c525e8
#
_cell.length_a   1.000
_cell.length_b   1.000
_cell.length_c   1.000
_cell.angle_alpha   90.00
_cell.angle_beta   90.00
_cell.angle_gamma   90.00
#
_symmetry.space_group_name_H-M   'P 1'
#
loop_
_entity.id
_entity.type
_entity.pdbx_description
1 polymer ?
#
loop_
_entity_poly.entity_id
_entity_poly.type
_entity_poly.pdbx_seq_one_letter_code
_entity_poly.pdbx_strand_id
1 'polypeptide(L)'
;MSNLQTPFRYDFVGSFLRPEKLKKARRQFNEGKIDAAALKKVEDEAITELVSKIKELGYHVITDGEFRRATWHLDFMWGFDGIGHTPTKTGLPFHGEAAMVDDTYIVGKIGLTGEHPFVDHFRFVKALEDENTVAKQTIPSPAQFLAQFXXXXCPLTEAAQRSIIRMSRNW
;
A
#
# COMPACT_ATOMS: atom_id res chain seq x y z
N MET A 1 -22.60 13.67 -13.05
CA MET A 1 -22.97 12.40 -12.39
C MET A 1 -22.55 11.26 -13.30
N SER A 2 -21.94 10.25 -12.75
CA SER A 2 -21.49 9.09 -13.52
C SER A 2 -22.69 8.32 -14.06
N ASN A 3 -22.63 7.90 -15.32
CA ASN A 3 -23.63 7.04 -15.96
C ASN A 3 -23.33 5.56 -15.73
N LEU A 4 -22.40 5.25 -14.85
CA LEU A 4 -21.97 3.89 -14.59
C LEU A 4 -23.06 3.04 -13.95
N GLN A 5 -23.27 1.86 -14.49
CA GLN A 5 -24.23 0.88 -13.95
C GLN A 5 -23.45 -0.32 -13.37
N THR A 6 -23.68 -0.59 -12.11
CA THR A 6 -23.09 -1.76 -11.43
C THR A 6 -23.99 -2.98 -11.61
N PRO A 7 -23.46 -4.20 -11.45
CA PRO A 7 -22.07 -4.52 -11.14
C PRO A 7 -21.14 -4.43 -12.35
N PHE A 8 -19.90 -4.01 -12.11
CA PHE A 8 -18.88 -4.04 -13.16
C PHE A 8 -18.42 -5.47 -13.40
N ARG A 9 -18.39 -5.86 -14.66
CA ARG A 9 -18.03 -7.25 -15.03
C ARG A 9 -16.53 -7.53 -14.86
N TYR A 10 -15.69 -6.52 -15.03
CA TYR A 10 -14.24 -6.63 -14.98
C TYR A 10 -13.65 -5.66 -13.98
N ASP A 11 -12.64 -6.12 -13.23
CA ASP A 11 -11.98 -5.34 -12.20
C ASP A 11 -10.53 -5.83 -12.06
N PHE A 12 -9.71 -5.06 -11.37
CA PHE A 12 -8.32 -5.36 -11.08
C PHE A 12 -8.12 -5.60 -9.59
N VAL A 13 -7.32 -6.59 -9.24
CA VAL A 13 -6.88 -6.86 -7.87
C VAL A 13 -5.35 -6.98 -7.88
N GLY A 14 -4.69 -6.23 -7.00
CA GLY A 14 -3.24 -6.28 -6.87
C GLY A 14 -2.51 -5.29 -7.76
N SER A 15 -1.17 -5.46 -7.80
CA SER A 15 -0.28 -4.52 -8.45
C SER A 15 -0.09 -4.79 -9.94
N PHE A 16 0.07 -3.71 -10.70
CA PHE A 16 0.54 -3.78 -12.08
C PHE A 16 2.07 -3.80 -12.13
N LEU A 17 2.62 -4.26 -13.25
CA LEU A 17 4.07 -4.26 -13.49
C LEU A 17 4.56 -2.80 -13.58
N ARG A 18 5.50 -2.47 -12.71
CA ARG A 18 6.03 -1.11 -12.64
C ARG A 18 6.91 -0.80 -13.86
N PRO A 19 6.71 0.35 -14.51
CA PRO A 19 7.58 0.78 -15.61
C PRO A 19 9.05 0.95 -15.17
N GLU A 20 9.98 0.74 -16.08
CA GLU A 20 11.41 0.84 -15.78
C GLU A 20 11.80 2.24 -15.26
N LYS A 21 11.16 3.32 -15.78
CA LYS A 21 11.41 4.67 -15.28
C LYS A 21 11.07 4.80 -13.80
N LEU A 22 9.99 4.16 -13.34
CA LEU A 22 9.59 4.18 -11.93
C LEU A 22 10.54 3.34 -11.06
N LYS A 23 10.94 2.17 -11.54
CA LYS A 23 11.92 1.33 -10.84
C LYS A 23 13.26 2.07 -10.67
N LYS A 24 13.70 2.77 -11.73
CA LYS A 24 14.93 3.57 -11.69
C LYS A 24 14.82 4.73 -10.68
N ALA A 25 13.71 5.46 -10.70
CA ALA A 25 13.48 6.57 -9.77
C ALA A 25 13.49 6.07 -8.32
N ARG A 26 12.86 4.92 -8.05
CA ARG A 26 12.83 4.33 -6.72
C ARG A 26 14.23 3.92 -6.24
N ARG A 27 15.06 3.33 -7.13
CA ARG A 27 16.46 3.05 -6.79
C ARG A 27 17.23 4.35 -6.46
N GLN A 28 17.05 5.39 -7.28
CA GLN A 28 17.71 6.67 -7.07
C GLN A 28 17.29 7.33 -5.74
N PHE A 29 16.03 7.20 -5.38
CA PHE A 29 15.51 7.70 -4.10
C PHE A 29 16.14 6.93 -2.93
N ASN A 30 16.20 5.61 -3.01
CA ASN A 30 16.81 4.77 -1.96
C ASN A 30 18.30 5.05 -1.80
N GLU A 31 18.97 5.46 -2.89
CA GLU A 31 20.40 5.86 -2.89
C GLU A 31 20.61 7.33 -2.48
N GLY A 32 19.54 8.07 -2.18
CA GLY A 32 19.61 9.48 -1.81
C GLY A 32 19.93 10.42 -2.96
N LYS A 33 19.80 9.97 -4.21
CA LYS A 33 20.13 10.75 -5.41
C LYS A 33 19.00 11.70 -5.84
N ILE A 34 17.76 11.39 -5.45
CA ILE A 34 16.61 12.26 -5.68
C ILE A 34 15.80 12.34 -4.38
N ASP A 35 15.04 13.41 -4.24
CA ASP A 35 14.18 13.61 -3.07
C ASP A 35 12.78 13.02 -3.28
N ALA A 36 11.97 13.07 -2.23
CA ALA A 36 10.60 12.53 -2.24
C ALA A 36 9.71 13.24 -3.27
N ALA A 37 9.93 14.54 -3.51
CA ALA A 37 9.13 15.30 -4.48
C ALA A 37 9.43 14.83 -5.91
N ALA A 38 10.70 14.57 -6.22
CA ALA A 38 11.10 14.04 -7.52
C ALA A 38 10.56 12.61 -7.74
N LEU A 39 10.63 11.75 -6.71
CA LEU A 39 10.05 10.42 -6.79
C LEU A 39 8.54 10.50 -7.02
N LYS A 40 7.84 11.32 -6.22
CA LYS A 40 6.39 11.50 -6.34
C LYS A 40 5.99 11.93 -7.76
N LYS A 41 6.75 12.83 -8.37
CA LYS A 41 6.49 13.27 -9.74
C LYS A 41 6.52 12.09 -10.73
N VAL A 42 7.52 11.22 -10.62
CA VAL A 42 7.63 10.04 -11.50
C VAL A 42 6.49 9.05 -11.22
N GLU A 43 6.09 8.90 -9.96
CA GLU A 43 4.94 8.08 -9.58
C GLU A 43 3.65 8.62 -10.19
N ASP A 44 3.42 9.93 -10.06
CA ASP A 44 2.23 10.60 -10.60
C ASP A 44 2.13 10.40 -12.12
N GLU A 45 3.25 10.59 -12.83
CA GLU A 45 3.33 10.37 -14.29
C GLU A 45 3.00 8.91 -14.64
N ALA A 46 3.63 7.96 -13.96
CA ALA A 46 3.42 6.53 -14.24
C ALA A 46 1.98 6.10 -13.97
N ILE A 47 1.36 6.61 -12.89
CA ILE A 47 -0.03 6.31 -12.57
C ILE A 47 -0.96 6.93 -13.61
N THR A 48 -0.70 8.15 -14.03
CA THR A 48 -1.51 8.82 -15.07
C THR A 48 -1.47 8.02 -16.38
N GLU A 49 -0.28 7.56 -16.78
CA GLU A 49 -0.13 6.70 -17.97
C GLU A 49 -0.89 5.37 -17.83
N LEU A 50 -0.83 4.75 -16.65
CA LEU A 50 -1.55 3.52 -16.37
C LEU A 50 -3.06 3.74 -16.48
N VAL A 51 -3.58 4.79 -15.83
CA VAL A 51 -5.01 5.12 -15.84
C VAL A 51 -5.48 5.39 -17.27
N SER A 52 -4.68 6.12 -18.06
CA SER A 52 -5.01 6.36 -19.47
C SER A 52 -5.20 5.04 -20.22
N LYS A 53 -4.27 4.10 -20.07
CA LYS A 53 -4.34 2.79 -20.71
C LYS A 53 -5.54 1.96 -20.25
N ILE A 54 -5.85 2.00 -18.94
CA ILE A 54 -7.02 1.31 -18.39
C ILE A 54 -8.30 1.84 -19.07
N LYS A 55 -8.42 3.15 -19.20
CA LYS A 55 -9.56 3.81 -19.85
C LYS A 55 -9.64 3.47 -21.35
N GLU A 56 -8.50 3.53 -22.06
CA GLU A 56 -8.42 3.19 -23.48
C GLU A 56 -8.90 1.76 -23.77
N LEU A 57 -8.69 0.85 -22.81
CA LEU A 57 -9.12 -0.54 -22.91
C LEU A 57 -10.60 -0.73 -22.53
N GLY A 58 -11.29 0.34 -22.13
CA GLY A 58 -12.72 0.31 -21.82
C GLY A 58 -13.07 -0.19 -20.41
N TYR A 59 -12.12 -0.19 -19.49
CA TYR A 59 -12.42 -0.57 -18.10
C TYR A 59 -13.07 0.59 -17.35
N HIS A 60 -14.03 0.24 -16.51
CA HIS A 60 -14.75 1.23 -15.67
C HIS A 60 -14.11 1.46 -14.32
N VAL A 61 -13.22 0.58 -13.87
CA VAL A 61 -12.52 0.74 -12.59
C VAL A 61 -11.08 1.16 -12.87
N ILE A 62 -10.66 2.29 -12.30
CA ILE A 62 -9.27 2.78 -12.39
C ILE A 62 -8.59 2.68 -11.04
N THR A 63 -7.27 2.43 -11.06
CA THR A 63 -6.48 2.19 -9.85
C THR A 63 -5.08 2.78 -10.03
N ASP A 64 -4.37 3.03 -8.92
CA ASP A 64 -2.98 3.46 -8.93
C ASP A 64 -1.99 2.34 -9.31
N GLY A 65 -2.48 1.10 -9.51
CA GLY A 65 -1.62 -0.04 -9.80
C GLY A 65 -0.66 -0.42 -8.68
N GLU A 66 -0.86 0.16 -7.49
CA GLU A 66 0.04 0.02 -6.33
C GLU A 66 1.46 0.53 -6.63
N PHE A 67 1.58 1.50 -7.54
CA PHE A 67 2.87 2.00 -8.02
C PHE A 67 3.66 2.75 -6.94
N ARG A 68 2.99 3.29 -5.91
CA ARG A 68 3.65 3.98 -4.80
C ARG A 68 4.16 3.03 -3.71
N ARG A 69 3.71 1.77 -3.72
CA ARG A 69 4.01 0.82 -2.64
C ARG A 69 5.27 0.01 -2.91
N ALA A 70 6.02 -0.25 -1.85
CA ALA A 70 7.08 -1.27 -1.86
C ALA A 70 6.44 -2.64 -1.65
N THR A 71 5.51 -2.74 -0.67
CA THR A 71 4.77 -3.97 -0.37
C THR A 71 3.27 -3.67 -0.35
N TRP A 72 2.45 -4.67 -0.71
CA TRP A 72 1.00 -4.48 -0.85
C TRP A 72 0.31 -4.19 0.49
N HIS A 73 0.86 -4.67 1.61
CA HIS A 73 0.22 -4.59 2.92
C HIS A 73 1.01 -3.77 3.95
N LEU A 74 2.33 -3.89 3.99
CA LEU A 74 3.13 -3.22 5.02
C LEU A 74 3.10 -1.69 4.87
N ASP A 75 3.19 -1.19 3.64
CA ASP A 75 3.08 0.24 3.37
C ASP A 75 1.78 0.83 3.95
N PHE A 76 0.68 0.06 3.91
CA PHE A 76 -0.57 0.49 4.55
C PHE A 76 -0.44 0.48 6.07
N MET A 77 0.16 -0.57 6.64
CA MET A 77 0.31 -0.68 8.09
C MET A 77 1.19 0.45 8.65
N TRP A 78 2.27 0.80 7.93
CA TRP A 78 3.19 1.86 8.34
C TRP A 78 2.56 3.26 8.32
N GLY A 79 1.41 3.42 7.70
CA GLY A 79 0.64 4.66 7.73
C GLY A 79 -0.04 4.93 9.08
N PHE A 80 -0.03 3.98 10.01
CA PHE A 80 -0.67 4.14 11.32
C PHE A 80 0.36 4.44 12.41
N ASP A 81 -0.06 5.27 13.37
CA ASP A 81 0.71 5.49 14.60
C ASP A 81 0.85 4.17 15.37
N GLY A 82 1.95 4.00 16.06
CA GLY A 82 2.18 2.82 16.89
C GLY A 82 2.74 1.62 16.14
N ILE A 83 2.96 1.75 14.84
CA ILE A 83 3.61 0.74 14.01
C ILE A 83 5.02 1.22 13.64
N GLY A 84 6.02 0.40 13.92
CA GLY A 84 7.40 0.66 13.53
C GLY A 84 7.90 -0.38 12.54
N HIS A 85 8.98 -0.06 11.82
CA HIS A 85 9.63 -1.02 10.93
C HIS A 85 11.13 -0.76 10.85
N THR A 86 11.87 -1.78 10.46
CA THR A 86 13.33 -1.71 10.31
C THR A 86 13.77 -2.71 9.23
N PRO A 87 14.83 -2.40 8.50
CA PRO A 87 15.32 -3.33 7.49
C PRO A 87 15.59 -4.72 8.08
N THR A 88 15.03 -5.75 7.44
CA THR A 88 15.21 -7.13 7.90
C THR A 88 16.67 -7.58 7.73
N LYS A 89 17.10 -8.45 8.63
CA LYS A 89 18.43 -9.09 8.52
C LYS A 89 18.35 -10.47 7.88
N THR A 90 17.18 -11.11 7.94
CA THR A 90 17.01 -12.50 7.50
C THR A 90 16.04 -12.66 6.33
N GLY A 91 15.11 -11.72 6.17
CA GLY A 91 14.03 -11.83 5.19
C GLY A 91 13.00 -12.89 5.56
N LEU A 92 11.91 -12.93 4.80
CA LEU A 92 10.87 -13.94 4.95
C LEU A 92 11.12 -15.05 3.91
N PRO A 93 11.17 -16.31 4.31
CA PRO A 93 11.38 -17.40 3.34
C PRO A 93 10.20 -17.51 2.38
N PHE A 94 10.48 -17.56 1.09
CA PHE A 94 9.45 -17.63 0.05
C PHE A 94 9.98 -18.41 -1.13
N HIS A 95 9.47 -19.63 -1.34
CA HIS A 95 9.83 -20.49 -2.47
C HIS A 95 11.34 -20.62 -2.72
N GLY A 96 12.12 -20.80 -1.65
CA GLY A 96 13.55 -21.00 -1.76
C GLY A 96 14.39 -19.72 -1.81
N GLU A 97 13.75 -18.55 -1.77
CA GLU A 97 14.41 -17.25 -1.69
C GLU A 97 13.91 -16.50 -0.47
N ALA A 98 14.67 -15.52 -0.02
CA ALA A 98 14.25 -14.64 1.08
C ALA A 98 13.66 -13.35 0.50
N ALA A 99 12.41 -13.09 0.82
CA ALA A 99 11.79 -11.79 0.51
C ALA A 99 12.32 -10.76 1.50
N MET A 100 13.17 -9.86 1.03
CA MET A 100 13.81 -8.82 1.87
C MET A 100 12.85 -7.65 2.07
N VAL A 101 11.90 -7.85 2.97
CA VAL A 101 10.94 -6.81 3.37
C VAL A 101 11.23 -6.42 4.83
N ASP A 102 10.93 -5.16 5.18
CA ASP A 102 11.20 -4.67 6.53
C ASP A 102 10.46 -5.48 7.59
N ASP A 103 11.14 -5.77 8.68
CA ASP A 103 10.53 -6.31 9.88
C ASP A 103 9.59 -5.25 10.47
N THR A 104 8.34 -5.60 10.71
CA THR A 104 7.30 -4.69 11.18
C THR A 104 6.86 -5.10 12.60
N TYR A 105 6.76 -4.12 13.49
CA TYR A 105 6.47 -4.38 14.91
C TYR A 105 5.61 -3.28 15.50
N ILE A 106 4.97 -3.58 16.63
CA ILE A 106 4.13 -2.63 17.34
C ILE A 106 4.98 -1.90 18.39
N VAL A 107 5.05 -0.57 18.30
CA VAL A 107 5.80 0.29 19.23
C VAL A 107 4.89 1.00 20.23
N GLY A 108 3.57 0.98 20.02
CA GLY A 108 2.64 1.67 20.91
C GLY A 108 1.20 1.38 20.53
N LYS A 109 0.30 2.18 21.07
CA LYS A 109 -1.12 2.09 20.74
C LYS A 109 -1.32 2.41 19.25
N ILE A 110 -1.95 1.51 18.53
CA ILE A 110 -2.26 1.74 17.12
C ILE A 110 -3.34 2.81 17.02
N GLY A 111 -3.09 3.81 16.19
CA GLY A 111 -4.00 4.93 16.00
C GLY A 111 -3.71 5.66 14.71
N LEU A 112 -4.32 6.81 14.56
CA LEU A 112 -4.10 7.65 13.38
C LEU A 112 -4.17 9.10 13.81
N THR A 113 -3.03 9.77 13.79
CA THR A 113 -2.94 11.21 14.02
C THR A 113 -2.85 11.90 12.66
N GLY A 114 -3.92 12.58 12.28
CA GLY A 114 -3.99 13.17 10.94
C GLY A 114 -4.60 12.20 9.94
N GLU A 115 -4.13 12.27 8.71
CA GLU A 115 -4.73 11.52 7.62
C GLU A 115 -3.77 10.43 7.11
N HIS A 116 -4.33 9.26 6.87
CA HIS A 116 -3.54 8.12 6.35
C HIS A 116 -3.02 8.43 4.94
N PRO A 117 -1.73 8.16 4.63
CA PRO A 117 -1.16 8.51 3.32
C PRO A 117 -1.93 7.94 2.12
N PHE A 118 -2.60 6.80 2.27
CA PHE A 118 -3.38 6.21 1.18
C PHE A 118 -4.60 7.04 0.79
N VAL A 119 -5.04 7.99 1.65
CA VAL A 119 -6.14 8.90 1.28
C VAL A 119 -5.66 9.86 0.18
N ASP A 120 -4.44 10.39 0.30
CA ASP A 120 -3.86 11.23 -0.76
C ASP A 120 -3.61 10.42 -2.05
N HIS A 121 -3.17 9.16 -1.92
CA HIS A 121 -3.03 8.28 -3.08
C HIS A 121 -4.38 8.09 -3.79
N PHE A 122 -5.45 7.85 -3.01
CA PHE A 122 -6.80 7.71 -3.55
C PHE A 122 -7.29 9.01 -4.20
N ARG A 123 -7.09 10.16 -3.55
CA ARG A 123 -7.48 11.46 -4.11
C ARG A 123 -6.83 11.71 -5.47
N PHE A 124 -5.57 11.32 -5.63
CA PHE A 124 -4.88 11.47 -6.92
C PHE A 124 -5.58 10.66 -8.02
N VAL A 125 -5.90 9.39 -7.76
CA VAL A 125 -6.62 8.55 -8.73
C VAL A 125 -8.05 9.07 -8.94
N LYS A 126 -8.70 9.50 -7.87
CA LYS A 126 -10.06 10.08 -7.91
C LYS A 126 -10.12 11.29 -8.84
N ALA A 127 -9.08 12.12 -8.84
CA ALA A 127 -9.00 13.30 -9.72
C ALA A 127 -8.85 12.92 -11.20
N LEU A 128 -8.51 11.68 -11.50
CA LEU A 128 -8.40 11.17 -12.87
C LEU A 128 -9.69 10.52 -13.37
N GLU A 129 -10.75 10.47 -12.55
CA GLU A 129 -12.06 9.93 -12.98
C GLU A 129 -12.67 10.75 -14.11
N ASP A 130 -13.55 10.10 -14.84
CA ASP A 130 -14.43 10.75 -15.80
C ASP A 130 -15.85 10.15 -15.68
N GLU A 131 -16.71 10.46 -16.61
CA GLU A 131 -18.11 10.01 -16.60
C GLU A 131 -18.26 8.49 -16.74
N ASN A 132 -17.22 7.80 -17.21
CA ASN A 132 -17.22 6.37 -17.49
C ASN A 132 -16.37 5.55 -16.51
N THR A 133 -15.72 6.19 -15.53
CA THR A 133 -14.79 5.50 -14.66
C THR A 133 -14.98 5.84 -13.17
N VAL A 134 -14.61 4.90 -12.31
CA VAL A 134 -14.63 5.06 -10.85
C VAL A 134 -13.28 4.60 -10.27
N ALA A 135 -12.74 5.41 -9.37
CA ALA A 135 -11.47 5.10 -8.71
C ALA A 135 -11.65 4.06 -7.61
N LYS A 136 -10.69 3.13 -7.53
CA LYS A 136 -10.64 2.11 -6.50
C LYS A 136 -9.26 2.15 -5.84
N GLN A 137 -9.23 2.08 -4.50
CA GLN A 137 -8.02 1.92 -3.71
C GLN A 137 -8.05 0.56 -3.05
N THR A 138 -7.03 -0.26 -3.31
CA THR A 138 -6.86 -1.55 -2.62
C THR A 138 -6.21 -1.30 -1.26
N ILE A 139 -6.71 -1.98 -0.22
CA ILE A 139 -6.13 -1.97 1.12
C ILE A 139 -6.14 -3.40 1.66
N PRO A 140 -5.22 -3.76 2.56
CA PRO A 140 -5.29 -5.07 3.20
C PRO A 140 -6.48 -5.15 4.16
N SER A 141 -6.98 -6.36 4.40
CA SER A 141 -8.06 -6.55 5.36
C SER A 141 -7.54 -6.30 6.80
N PRO A 142 -8.41 -5.92 7.74
CA PRO A 142 -8.01 -5.80 9.14
C PRO A 142 -7.39 -7.07 9.71
N ALA A 143 -7.84 -8.24 9.27
CA ALA A 143 -7.28 -9.53 9.71
C ALA A 143 -5.81 -9.69 9.33
N GLN A 144 -5.35 -8.98 8.29
CA GLN A 144 -3.94 -9.03 7.88
C GLN A 144 -3.01 -8.42 8.96
N PHE A 145 -3.49 -7.44 9.71
CA PHE A 145 -2.74 -6.91 10.87
C PHE A 145 -2.47 -8.02 11.88
N LEU A 146 -3.48 -8.80 12.24
CA LEU A 146 -3.32 -9.89 13.20
C LEU A 146 -2.35 -10.94 12.66
N ALA A 147 -2.49 -11.33 11.40
CA ALA A 147 -1.61 -12.31 10.77
C ALA A 147 -0.16 -11.84 10.75
N GLN A 148 0.06 -10.57 10.47
CA GLN A 148 1.41 -9.99 10.40
C GLN A 148 2.11 -10.03 11.77
N PHE A 149 1.41 -9.63 12.78
CA PHE A 149 1.98 -9.60 14.15
C PHE A 149 1.92 -10.94 14.88
N UNK A 150 1.17 -11.77 14.56
CA UNK A 150 1.00 -13.05 15.17
C UNK A 150 1.84 -14.11 14.53
N UNK A 151 2.15 -13.83 13.30
CA UNK A 151 2.88 -14.81 12.59
C UNK A 151 4.35 -14.52 12.62
N UNK A 152 4.61 -13.41 12.74
CA UNK A 152 5.96 -13.04 12.79
C UNK A 152 6.45 -13.17 14.19
N UNK A 153 6.78 -13.90 14.53
CA UNK A 153 7.33 -13.97 15.74
C UNK A 153 7.91 -12.72 16.11
N CYS A 154 7.29 -11.85 15.99
CA CYS A 154 7.71 -10.59 16.53
C CYS A 154 7.89 -10.78 18.04
N PRO A 155 9.05 -10.51 18.59
CA PRO A 155 9.18 -10.53 20.05
C PRO A 155 8.38 -9.35 20.58
N LEU A 156 7.07 -9.58 20.73
CA LEU A 156 6.20 -8.60 21.36
C LEU A 156 6.71 -8.36 22.78
N THR A 157 6.97 -7.13 23.10
CA THR A 157 7.14 -6.78 24.51
C THR A 157 5.88 -7.21 25.26
N GLU A 158 6.01 -7.57 26.53
CA GLU A 158 4.86 -7.98 27.36
C GLU A 158 3.72 -6.94 27.28
N ALA A 159 4.06 -5.68 27.20
CA ALA A 159 3.09 -4.57 27.10
C ALA A 159 2.29 -4.66 25.78
N ALA A 160 2.95 -4.97 24.66
CA ALA A 160 2.29 -5.12 23.37
C ALA A 160 1.39 -6.36 23.34
N GLN A 161 1.83 -7.46 23.95
CA GLN A 161 1.02 -8.69 24.08
C GLN A 161 -0.28 -8.43 24.86
N ARG A 162 -0.17 -7.71 26.00
CA ARG A 162 -1.32 -7.35 26.83
C ARG A 162 -2.31 -6.45 26.06
N SER A 163 -1.79 -5.54 25.22
CA SER A 163 -2.61 -4.63 24.43
C SER A 163 -3.43 -5.41 23.36
N ILE A 164 -2.82 -6.37 22.68
CA ILE A 164 -3.48 -7.21 21.67
C ILE A 164 -4.58 -8.07 22.32
N ILE A 165 -4.27 -8.68 23.47
CA ILE A 165 -5.24 -9.52 24.21
C ILE A 165 -6.44 -8.67 24.67
N ARG A 166 -6.19 -7.42 25.07
CA ARG A 166 -7.24 -6.52 25.49
C ARG A 166 -8.16 -6.11 24.33
N MET A 167 -7.60 -5.92 23.14
CA MET A 167 -8.38 -5.61 21.94
C MET A 167 -9.28 -6.79 21.54
N SER A 168 -8.77 -8.04 21.61
CA SER A 168 -9.52 -9.23 21.20
C SER A 168 -10.72 -9.54 22.10
N ARG A 169 -10.78 -8.96 23.31
CA ARG A 169 -11.88 -9.18 24.27
C ARG A 169 -13.03 -8.17 24.12
N ASN A 170 -12.85 -7.17 23.27
CA ASN A 170 -13.84 -6.09 23.10
C ASN A 170 -14.55 -6.14 21.73
N TRP A 171 -14.48 -7.32 21.05
CA TRP A 171 -15.19 -7.58 19.79
C TRP A 171 -16.31 -8.59 19.98
#